data_97759e514f11b67ff4d49ed71a1eba63
#
_entry.id   97759e514f11b67ff4d49ed71a1eba63
#
_cell.length_a   1.000
_cell.length_b   1.000
_cell.length_c   1.000
_cell.angle_alpha   90.00
_cell.angle_beta   90.00
_cell.angle_gamma   90.00
#
_symmetry.space_group_name_H-M   'P 1'
#
loop_
_entity.id
_entity.type
_entity.pdbx_description
1 polymer ?
#
loop_
_entity_poly.entity_id
_entity_poly.type
_entity_poly.pdbx_seq_one_letter_code
_entity_poly.pdbx_strand_id
1 'polypeptide(L)'
;MPTEQLENGFSFHGLGTQISFPRGTVATVDGDGRDVVLVWLFDYRGGYALLVIDAETGETEEFPVPFPPGDDCPYASILSSMNRFYTLFNGYFVEFDVLRREYSFFHETAPRMAMGMTEDDDGLIWSSTYPQSGVVCYNPKNGDFTDYGHVYEQNWRQYPTTLAADDTGWLYFGIGTTLSQIIAFDKECGTGIPLLAEEERVKGSPSVFRDMNGKVYAIPPDDTAWAAENPGDEGWFELYKGERKTVAKHELKEKLFIAGKAFHFHPDFPNGKKLERCDLADRELEVSDPRSGDTHKVSFDYSSEGAHIMGVARAPGDTICGGTFFPRRFFSYNPKDDSWIRRESYAQWNTVVTQGDLFFVGGYGSGFLLEWDPTRDWVPTDKDNPESNPFWHRICTPILHRPHDLLAHPDGKTILMAGTPGYGSTGGGLLIWDRESSTGELLEHTDLLPDHSTMSLVALSGGKLLGGTTTEAGTGGEKKAEVAELYQMDLSTKVIDWREALLQGGQSYTDLCVGESGLVYGFVDRARFFVFDPNEKRVIQEMDSEKAYGLTAFQQGPRVFVVAPRGEIYILFERGIGLLDEGSFEIDLVAESPVEISNGGDVLEGRLYFTSTSGLYSWELP
;
A
#
# COMPACT_ATOMS: atom_id res chain seq x y z
N MET A 1 -24.87 9.11 -5.06
CA MET A 1 -26.08 8.29 -4.74
C MET A 1 -26.59 8.86 -3.42
N PRO A 2 -27.91 8.95 -3.20
CA PRO A 2 -28.44 9.38 -1.92
C PRO A 2 -28.07 8.35 -0.84
N THR A 3 -27.99 8.82 0.42
CA THR A 3 -27.77 7.96 1.57
C THR A 3 -28.81 6.86 1.66
N GLU A 4 -28.36 5.61 1.74
CA GLU A 4 -29.20 4.44 1.91
C GLU A 4 -29.32 4.11 3.40
N GLN A 5 -30.54 4.02 3.91
CA GLN A 5 -30.81 3.60 5.27
C GLN A 5 -30.75 2.08 5.36
N LEU A 6 -29.97 1.57 6.29
CA LEU A 6 -29.84 0.16 6.59
C LEU A 6 -30.56 -0.20 7.88
N GLU A 7 -30.57 -1.46 8.26
CA GLU A 7 -31.17 -1.93 9.50
C GLU A 7 -30.42 -1.39 10.74
N ASN A 8 -31.09 -1.33 11.88
CA ASN A 8 -30.54 -1.04 13.20
C ASN A 8 -29.80 0.32 13.32
N GLY A 9 -30.27 1.35 12.61
CA GLY A 9 -29.72 2.70 12.68
C GLY A 9 -28.45 2.91 11.81
N PHE A 10 -28.05 1.92 11.05
CA PHE A 10 -26.94 2.05 10.09
C PHE A 10 -27.36 2.78 8.81
N SER A 11 -26.41 3.41 8.17
CA SER A 11 -26.59 4.06 6.85
C SER A 11 -25.35 3.88 5.99
N PHE A 12 -25.56 3.70 4.69
CA PHE A 12 -24.51 3.73 3.68
C PHE A 12 -24.56 5.04 2.90
N HIS A 13 -23.46 5.76 2.84
CA HIS A 13 -23.37 7.09 2.23
C HIS A 13 -22.79 7.09 0.83
N GLY A 14 -22.13 6.01 0.44
CA GLY A 14 -21.52 5.87 -0.88
C GLY A 14 -20.03 5.50 -0.81
N LEU A 15 -19.39 5.47 -1.98
CA LEU A 15 -17.98 5.10 -2.13
C LEU A 15 -17.06 6.32 -2.00
N GLY A 16 -15.94 6.17 -1.32
CA GLY A 16 -14.89 7.19 -1.24
C GLY A 16 -14.35 7.56 -2.63
N THR A 17 -14.16 6.57 -3.48
CA THR A 17 -13.87 6.76 -4.92
C THR A 17 -14.54 5.66 -5.75
N GLN A 18 -14.92 6.00 -6.98
CA GLN A 18 -15.51 5.06 -7.96
C GLN A 18 -14.54 4.80 -9.11
N ILE A 19 -13.28 4.69 -8.82
CA ILE A 19 -12.19 4.59 -9.78
C ILE A 19 -11.31 3.42 -9.39
N SER A 20 -11.05 2.52 -10.36
CA SER A 20 -10.03 1.48 -10.24
C SER A 20 -8.66 2.04 -10.57
N PHE A 21 -7.63 1.30 -10.18
CA PHE A 21 -6.25 1.63 -10.48
C PHE A 21 -5.70 0.70 -11.57
N PRO A 22 -5.01 1.22 -12.60
CA PRO A 22 -4.41 0.37 -13.63
C PRO A 22 -3.17 -0.34 -13.09
N ARG A 23 -3.08 -1.65 -13.32
CA ARG A 23 -1.91 -2.49 -12.94
C ARG A 23 -1.20 -3.13 -14.13
N GLY A 24 -1.38 -2.60 -15.27
CA GLY A 24 -0.77 -2.99 -16.53
C GLY A 24 -1.70 -2.52 -17.62
N THR A 25 -1.17 -1.67 -18.49
CA THR A 25 -1.94 -1.08 -19.60
C THR A 25 -1.16 -1.34 -20.88
N VAL A 26 -1.75 -2.03 -21.84
CA VAL A 26 -1.07 -2.38 -23.09
C VAL A 26 -1.93 -2.09 -24.29
N ALA A 27 -1.36 -1.42 -25.28
CA ALA A 27 -1.95 -1.20 -26.60
C ALA A 27 -1.61 -2.39 -27.51
N THR A 28 -2.62 -2.93 -28.21
CA THR A 28 -2.43 -4.05 -29.14
C THR A 28 -3.57 -4.13 -30.16
N VAL A 29 -3.71 -5.25 -30.85
CA VAL A 29 -4.75 -5.55 -31.82
C VAL A 29 -5.47 -6.84 -31.47
N ASP A 30 -6.80 -6.88 -31.59
CA ASP A 30 -7.57 -8.10 -31.37
C ASP A 30 -7.72 -8.98 -32.63
N GLY A 31 -8.46 -10.08 -32.50
CA GLY A 31 -8.68 -11.04 -33.60
C GLY A 31 -9.47 -10.50 -34.79
N ASP A 32 -10.23 -9.42 -34.60
CA ASP A 32 -10.99 -8.74 -35.66
C ASP A 32 -10.17 -7.62 -36.32
N GLY A 33 -8.94 -7.39 -35.86
CA GLY A 33 -8.01 -6.37 -36.36
C GLY A 33 -8.30 -4.97 -35.79
N ARG A 34 -9.04 -4.88 -34.68
CA ARG A 34 -9.32 -3.61 -34.00
C ARG A 34 -8.15 -3.26 -33.06
N ASP A 35 -7.79 -1.98 -33.06
CA ASP A 35 -6.88 -1.43 -32.05
C ASP A 35 -7.57 -1.47 -30.69
N VAL A 36 -6.98 -2.18 -29.72
CA VAL A 36 -7.55 -2.33 -28.38
C VAL A 36 -6.53 -1.99 -27.30
N VAL A 37 -7.02 -1.49 -26.17
CA VAL A 37 -6.23 -1.25 -24.97
C VAL A 37 -6.70 -2.21 -23.89
N LEU A 38 -5.78 -2.99 -23.34
CA LEU A 38 -6.04 -3.88 -22.22
C LEU A 38 -5.54 -3.26 -20.93
N VAL A 39 -6.35 -3.31 -19.87
CA VAL A 39 -6.03 -2.76 -18.55
C VAL A 39 -6.42 -3.75 -17.46
N TRP A 40 -5.45 -4.17 -16.62
CA TRP A 40 -5.78 -4.86 -15.39
C TRP A 40 -6.38 -3.88 -14.37
N LEU A 41 -7.61 -4.13 -13.95
CA LEU A 41 -8.31 -3.32 -12.96
C LEU A 41 -7.99 -3.81 -11.54
N PHE A 42 -7.66 -2.86 -10.67
CA PHE A 42 -7.38 -3.08 -9.27
C PHE A 42 -8.21 -2.11 -8.41
N ASP A 43 -8.95 -2.63 -7.47
CA ASP A 43 -9.72 -1.87 -6.48
C ASP A 43 -9.70 -2.58 -5.11
N TYR A 44 -10.71 -2.40 -4.24
CA TYR A 44 -10.71 -2.98 -2.90
C TYR A 44 -10.67 -4.52 -2.88
N ARG A 45 -11.05 -5.18 -3.94
CA ARG A 45 -10.99 -6.66 -4.08
C ARG A 45 -9.62 -7.14 -4.55
N GLY A 46 -8.66 -6.26 -4.73
CA GLY A 46 -7.42 -6.57 -5.44
C GLY A 46 -7.63 -6.56 -6.96
N GLY A 47 -6.92 -7.43 -7.69
CA GLY A 47 -7.17 -7.63 -9.11
C GLY A 47 -8.47 -8.41 -9.32
N TYR A 48 -9.40 -7.90 -10.13
CA TYR A 48 -10.72 -8.53 -10.30
C TYR A 48 -11.17 -8.70 -11.74
N ALA A 49 -10.70 -7.85 -12.66
CA ALA A 49 -11.07 -7.93 -14.07
C ALA A 49 -9.96 -7.43 -14.99
N LEU A 50 -9.98 -7.93 -16.21
CA LEU A 50 -9.29 -7.33 -17.34
C LEU A 50 -10.31 -6.51 -18.11
N LEU A 51 -10.04 -5.21 -18.29
CA LEU A 51 -10.79 -4.30 -19.13
C LEU A 51 -10.17 -4.29 -20.53
N VAL A 52 -10.98 -4.49 -21.54
CA VAL A 52 -10.62 -4.33 -22.96
C VAL A 52 -11.40 -3.15 -23.50
N ILE A 53 -10.70 -2.17 -24.07
CA ILE A 53 -11.27 -0.93 -24.61
C ILE A 53 -10.94 -0.87 -26.10
N ASP A 54 -11.95 -0.72 -26.93
CA ASP A 54 -11.75 -0.40 -28.34
C ASP A 54 -11.20 1.03 -28.46
N ALA A 55 -10.01 1.17 -29.04
CA ALA A 55 -9.26 2.43 -29.06
C ALA A 55 -9.84 3.47 -30.03
N GLU A 56 -10.79 3.09 -30.89
CA GLU A 56 -11.45 3.99 -31.82
C GLU A 56 -12.84 4.43 -31.33
N THR A 57 -13.61 3.48 -30.78
CA THR A 57 -15.01 3.72 -30.39
C THR A 57 -15.22 3.98 -28.90
N GLY A 58 -14.30 3.51 -28.04
CA GLY A 58 -14.46 3.52 -26.60
C GLY A 58 -15.40 2.43 -26.06
N GLU A 59 -15.86 1.52 -26.90
CA GLU A 59 -16.60 0.35 -26.42
C GLU A 59 -15.73 -0.49 -25.50
N THR A 60 -16.32 -0.93 -24.38
CA THR A 60 -15.61 -1.69 -23.36
C THR A 60 -16.20 -3.06 -23.14
N GLU A 61 -15.33 -4.00 -22.76
CA GLU A 61 -15.72 -5.29 -22.24
C GLU A 61 -14.85 -5.63 -21.01
N GLU A 62 -15.51 -6.04 -19.93
CA GLU A 62 -14.82 -6.50 -18.71
C GLU A 62 -14.83 -8.03 -18.66
N PHE A 63 -13.65 -8.60 -18.47
CA PHE A 63 -13.45 -10.03 -18.29
C PHE A 63 -13.11 -10.31 -16.84
N PRO A 64 -14.10 -10.73 -16.00
CA PRO A 64 -13.82 -11.15 -14.64
C PRO A 64 -12.77 -12.26 -14.63
N VAL A 65 -11.84 -12.19 -13.66
CA VAL A 65 -10.83 -13.26 -13.53
C VAL A 65 -11.48 -14.62 -13.30
N PRO A 66 -10.94 -15.72 -13.86
CA PRO A 66 -11.55 -17.05 -13.79
C PRO A 66 -11.33 -17.76 -12.45
N PHE A 67 -10.90 -17.05 -11.41
CA PHE A 67 -10.63 -17.53 -10.06
C PHE A 67 -11.15 -16.52 -9.03
N PRO A 68 -11.28 -16.90 -7.73
CA PRO A 68 -11.79 -15.99 -6.71
C PRO A 68 -10.93 -14.73 -6.58
N PRO A 69 -11.52 -13.53 -6.52
CA PRO A 69 -10.80 -12.30 -6.18
C PRO A 69 -10.17 -12.43 -4.78
N GLY A 70 -9.09 -11.70 -4.55
CA GLY A 70 -8.37 -11.67 -3.27
C GLY A 70 -7.74 -10.31 -3.04
N ASP A 71 -6.77 -10.25 -2.13
CA ASP A 71 -6.16 -9.00 -1.67
C ASP A 71 -4.93 -8.59 -2.50
N ASP A 72 -4.44 -9.47 -3.38
CA ASP A 72 -3.27 -9.19 -4.19
C ASP A 72 -3.65 -8.55 -5.53
N CYS A 73 -2.71 -7.88 -6.15
CA CYS A 73 -2.90 -7.22 -7.44
C CYS A 73 -2.02 -7.84 -8.53
N PRO A 74 -2.38 -7.70 -9.80
CA PRO A 74 -1.53 -8.08 -10.94
C PRO A 74 -0.32 -7.13 -11.02
N TYR A 75 0.65 -7.31 -10.11
CA TYR A 75 1.79 -6.41 -9.95
C TYR A 75 2.69 -6.39 -11.19
N ALA A 76 3.01 -7.56 -11.75
CA ALA A 76 3.73 -7.69 -13.00
C ALA A 76 2.85 -8.35 -14.06
N SER A 77 2.99 -7.89 -15.29
CA SER A 77 2.29 -8.44 -16.46
C SER A 77 3.17 -8.39 -17.69
N ILE A 78 2.88 -9.21 -18.71
CA ILE A 78 3.58 -9.20 -19.99
C ILE A 78 2.62 -9.48 -21.14
N LEU A 79 2.71 -8.69 -22.21
CA LEU A 79 2.14 -9.03 -23.50
C LEU A 79 3.22 -9.74 -24.32
N SER A 80 3.00 -11.02 -24.64
CA SER A 80 3.99 -11.83 -25.35
C SER A 80 4.04 -11.54 -26.85
N SER A 81 5.07 -12.05 -27.51
CA SER A 81 5.22 -12.00 -28.97
C SER A 81 4.08 -12.71 -29.73
N MET A 82 3.33 -13.59 -29.04
CA MET A 82 2.15 -14.28 -29.57
C MET A 82 0.84 -13.50 -29.34
N ASN A 83 0.93 -12.25 -28.90
CA ASN A 83 -0.23 -11.41 -28.57
C ASN A 83 -1.14 -12.03 -27.48
N ARG A 84 -0.53 -12.55 -26.43
CA ARG A 84 -1.21 -13.07 -25.24
C ARG A 84 -0.76 -12.31 -24.02
N PHE A 85 -1.70 -11.96 -23.13
CA PHE A 85 -1.46 -11.13 -21.97
C PHE A 85 -1.47 -11.96 -20.69
N TYR A 86 -0.38 -11.91 -19.95
CA TYR A 86 -0.12 -12.75 -18.78
C TYR A 86 0.03 -11.93 -17.52
N THR A 87 -0.36 -12.52 -16.39
CA THR A 87 0.00 -12.06 -15.04
C THR A 87 -0.10 -13.22 -14.04
N LEU A 88 0.32 -13.00 -12.80
CA LEU A 88 0.14 -13.92 -11.67
C LEU A 88 -0.20 -13.09 -10.43
N PHE A 89 -1.35 -13.36 -9.83
CA PHE A 89 -1.79 -12.74 -8.58
C PHE A 89 -2.83 -13.61 -7.88
N ASN A 90 -3.08 -13.37 -6.59
CA ASN A 90 -3.96 -14.19 -5.75
C ASN A 90 -3.65 -15.69 -5.79
N GLY A 91 -2.40 -16.07 -6.04
CA GLY A 91 -2.00 -17.46 -6.17
C GLY A 91 -2.38 -18.12 -7.49
N TYR A 92 -2.71 -17.36 -8.53
CA TYR A 92 -3.04 -17.89 -9.85
C TYR A 92 -2.21 -17.24 -10.95
N PHE A 93 -1.59 -18.07 -11.78
CA PHE A 93 -1.05 -17.66 -13.08
C PHE A 93 -2.17 -17.65 -14.11
N VAL A 94 -2.22 -16.66 -14.98
CA VAL A 94 -3.30 -16.50 -15.96
C VAL A 94 -2.79 -16.04 -17.32
N GLU A 95 -3.37 -16.59 -18.38
CA GLU A 95 -3.19 -16.19 -19.79
C GLU A 95 -4.52 -15.68 -20.33
N PHE A 96 -4.51 -14.50 -20.93
CA PHE A 96 -5.61 -13.99 -21.75
C PHE A 96 -5.20 -13.98 -23.22
N ASP A 97 -5.94 -14.71 -24.05
CA ASP A 97 -5.75 -14.74 -25.51
C ASP A 97 -6.48 -13.51 -26.11
N VAL A 98 -5.70 -12.51 -26.50
CA VAL A 98 -6.23 -11.24 -27.03
C VAL A 98 -6.98 -11.43 -28.32
N LEU A 99 -6.52 -12.37 -29.18
CA LEU A 99 -7.14 -12.65 -30.47
C LEU A 99 -8.51 -13.31 -30.33
N ARG A 100 -8.69 -14.13 -29.29
CA ARG A 100 -9.95 -14.82 -29.00
C ARG A 100 -10.82 -14.09 -27.98
N ARG A 101 -10.23 -13.13 -27.25
CA ARG A 101 -10.88 -12.37 -26.16
C ARG A 101 -11.40 -13.31 -25.06
N GLU A 102 -10.57 -14.21 -24.61
CA GLU A 102 -10.90 -15.19 -23.55
C GLU A 102 -9.69 -15.55 -22.70
N TYR A 103 -9.94 -15.97 -21.43
CA TYR A 103 -8.90 -16.63 -20.65
C TYR A 103 -8.67 -18.03 -21.19
N SER A 104 -7.50 -18.25 -21.81
CA SER A 104 -7.14 -19.52 -22.44
C SER A 104 -6.43 -20.48 -21.49
N PHE A 105 -5.86 -19.96 -20.41
CA PHE A 105 -5.19 -20.75 -19.38
C PHE A 105 -5.20 -20.06 -18.03
N PHE A 106 -5.37 -20.81 -16.96
CA PHE A 106 -5.05 -20.39 -15.59
C PHE A 106 -4.66 -21.60 -14.75
N HIS A 107 -3.79 -21.37 -13.76
CA HIS A 107 -3.25 -22.42 -12.91
C HIS A 107 -2.99 -21.90 -11.51
N GLU A 108 -3.44 -22.63 -10.48
CA GLU A 108 -3.17 -22.31 -9.09
C GLU A 108 -1.68 -22.54 -8.77
N THR A 109 -1.08 -21.64 -8.02
CA THR A 109 0.34 -21.67 -7.65
C THR A 109 0.51 -21.40 -6.16
N ALA A 110 1.63 -21.85 -5.57
CA ALA A 110 1.96 -21.54 -4.19
C ALA A 110 2.35 -20.05 -3.98
N PRO A 111 3.09 -19.38 -4.88
CA PRO A 111 3.38 -17.95 -4.76
C PRO A 111 2.12 -17.08 -4.90
N ARG A 112 2.12 -15.94 -4.18
CA ARG A 112 0.95 -15.03 -4.17
C ARG A 112 0.83 -14.20 -5.44
N MET A 113 1.96 -13.65 -5.94
CA MET A 113 1.94 -12.78 -7.13
C MET A 113 3.29 -12.73 -7.84
N ALA A 114 3.25 -12.36 -9.12
CA ALA A 114 4.42 -12.03 -9.92
C ALA A 114 4.99 -10.68 -9.54
N MET A 115 6.33 -10.59 -9.47
CA MET A 115 7.06 -9.33 -9.27
C MET A 115 7.77 -8.86 -10.54
N GLY A 116 8.17 -9.78 -11.40
CA GLY A 116 8.72 -9.53 -12.74
C GLY A 116 8.32 -10.65 -13.67
N MET A 117 8.13 -10.34 -14.94
CA MET A 117 7.83 -11.31 -15.99
C MET A 117 8.69 -11.07 -17.23
N THR A 118 9.02 -12.12 -17.95
CA THR A 118 9.74 -12.05 -19.23
C THR A 118 9.35 -13.22 -20.14
N GLU A 119 9.50 -13.02 -21.45
CA GLU A 119 9.43 -14.07 -22.47
C GLU A 119 10.85 -14.38 -22.94
N ASP A 120 11.29 -15.64 -22.88
CA ASP A 120 12.60 -16.04 -23.39
C ASP A 120 12.59 -16.26 -24.92
N ASP A 121 13.75 -16.58 -25.51
CA ASP A 121 13.89 -16.77 -26.95
C ASP A 121 13.19 -18.05 -27.46
N ASP A 122 12.84 -18.98 -26.56
CA ASP A 122 12.04 -20.17 -26.85
C ASP A 122 10.52 -19.90 -26.80
N GLY A 123 10.11 -18.70 -26.34
CA GLY A 123 8.74 -18.28 -26.17
C GLY A 123 8.11 -18.80 -24.86
N LEU A 124 8.92 -19.19 -23.89
CA LEU A 124 8.46 -19.54 -22.56
C LEU A 124 8.21 -18.26 -21.74
N ILE A 125 7.15 -18.27 -20.94
CA ILE A 125 6.79 -17.16 -20.06
C ILE A 125 7.30 -17.46 -18.66
N TRP A 126 8.17 -16.60 -18.16
CA TRP A 126 8.80 -16.72 -16.86
C TRP A 126 8.34 -15.64 -15.92
N SER A 127 8.22 -15.96 -14.63
CA SER A 127 7.92 -14.99 -13.59
C SER A 127 8.76 -15.21 -12.35
N SER A 128 9.29 -14.12 -11.79
CA SER A 128 9.78 -14.07 -10.41
C SER A 128 8.64 -13.75 -9.47
N THR A 129 8.61 -14.35 -8.27
CA THR A 129 7.43 -14.35 -7.40
C THR A 129 7.67 -13.79 -6.00
N TYR A 130 6.60 -13.32 -5.35
CA TYR A 130 6.51 -12.81 -3.98
C TYR A 130 5.61 -13.72 -3.13
N PRO A 131 5.83 -13.88 -1.82
CA PRO A 131 6.78 -13.19 -0.92
C PRO A 131 8.17 -13.82 -0.83
N GLN A 132 8.39 -14.86 -1.55
CA GLN A 132 9.64 -15.60 -1.63
C GLN A 132 10.23 -15.41 -3.02
N SER A 133 11.54 -15.46 -3.15
CA SER A 133 12.23 -15.38 -4.44
C SER A 133 12.05 -16.67 -5.24
N GLY A 134 10.82 -16.96 -5.62
CA GLY A 134 10.45 -18.12 -6.44
C GLY A 134 10.52 -17.82 -7.93
N VAL A 135 10.48 -18.89 -8.72
CA VAL A 135 10.44 -18.83 -10.20
C VAL A 135 9.34 -19.77 -10.69
N VAL A 136 8.49 -19.28 -11.57
CA VAL A 136 7.52 -20.12 -12.31
C VAL A 136 7.74 -19.96 -13.80
N CYS A 137 7.41 -21.01 -14.57
CA CYS A 137 7.52 -21.09 -16.02
C CYS A 137 6.23 -21.64 -16.63
N TYR A 138 5.78 -21.00 -17.70
CA TYR A 138 4.67 -21.49 -18.51
C TYR A 138 5.09 -21.62 -19.98
N ASN A 139 4.76 -22.76 -20.59
CA ASN A 139 4.98 -23.00 -22.02
C ASN A 139 3.65 -22.88 -22.78
N PRO A 140 3.41 -21.77 -23.49
CA PRO A 140 2.15 -21.55 -24.20
C PRO A 140 1.93 -22.46 -25.41
N LYS A 141 2.96 -23.22 -25.84
CA LYS A 141 2.86 -24.15 -27.00
C LYS A 141 2.20 -25.46 -26.61
N ASN A 142 2.36 -25.91 -25.36
CA ASN A 142 1.86 -27.20 -24.91
C ASN A 142 1.04 -27.14 -23.61
N GLY A 143 0.99 -25.98 -22.95
CA GLY A 143 0.26 -25.76 -21.70
C GLY A 143 0.99 -26.24 -20.45
N ASP A 144 2.26 -26.63 -20.55
CA ASP A 144 3.03 -27.07 -19.38
C ASP A 144 3.32 -25.89 -18.46
N PHE A 145 3.04 -26.09 -17.18
CA PHE A 145 3.33 -25.13 -16.12
C PHE A 145 4.26 -25.76 -15.08
N THR A 146 5.31 -25.06 -14.69
CA THR A 146 6.28 -25.51 -13.70
C THR A 146 6.47 -24.44 -12.63
N ASP A 147 6.26 -24.80 -11.37
CA ASP A 147 6.64 -24.00 -10.21
C ASP A 147 7.93 -24.59 -9.64
N TYR A 148 9.02 -23.83 -9.71
CA TYR A 148 10.33 -24.23 -9.17
C TYR A 148 10.47 -23.93 -7.67
N GLY A 149 9.46 -23.30 -7.08
CA GLY A 149 9.46 -22.93 -5.67
C GLY A 149 10.45 -21.82 -5.33
N HIS A 150 10.84 -21.79 -4.07
CA HIS A 150 11.76 -20.81 -3.51
C HIS A 150 13.21 -21.14 -3.91
N VAL A 151 13.88 -20.26 -4.63
CA VAL A 151 15.21 -20.52 -5.20
C VAL A 151 16.38 -19.87 -4.42
N TYR A 152 16.07 -18.98 -3.47
CA TYR A 152 17.06 -18.34 -2.61
C TYR A 152 16.44 -17.88 -1.28
N GLU A 153 16.71 -18.58 -0.19
CA GLU A 153 16.10 -18.33 1.12
C GLU A 153 16.74 -17.18 1.88
N GLN A 154 15.92 -16.33 2.49
CA GLN A 154 16.28 -15.28 3.44
C GLN A 154 15.26 -15.26 4.59
N ASN A 155 15.62 -14.68 5.73
CA ASN A 155 14.73 -14.57 6.90
C ASN A 155 13.79 -13.34 6.86
N TRP A 156 13.69 -12.67 5.72
CA TRP A 156 12.74 -11.58 5.45
C TRP A 156 12.00 -11.80 4.15
N ARG A 157 10.87 -11.09 3.97
CA ARG A 157 10.11 -11.14 2.71
C ARG A 157 10.93 -10.53 1.59
N GLN A 158 11.10 -11.27 0.53
CA GLN A 158 11.92 -10.89 -0.61
C GLN A 158 11.06 -10.22 -1.69
N TYR A 159 11.58 -9.10 -2.17
CA TYR A 159 10.99 -8.36 -3.29
C TYR A 159 11.89 -8.52 -4.51
N PRO A 160 11.60 -9.50 -5.40
CA PRO A 160 12.22 -9.54 -6.72
C PRO A 160 11.85 -8.28 -7.50
N THR A 161 12.76 -7.86 -8.38
CA THR A 161 12.53 -6.74 -9.30
C THR A 161 12.18 -7.26 -10.70
N THR A 162 12.80 -6.68 -11.72
CA THR A 162 12.69 -7.15 -13.09
C THR A 162 13.31 -8.55 -13.25
N LEU A 163 12.82 -9.31 -14.23
CA LEU A 163 13.31 -10.62 -14.64
C LEU A 163 13.70 -10.55 -16.10
N ALA A 164 14.84 -11.09 -16.46
CA ALA A 164 15.32 -11.14 -17.84
C ALA A 164 16.03 -12.47 -18.16
N ALA A 165 15.90 -12.95 -19.40
CA ALA A 165 16.60 -14.12 -19.90
C ALA A 165 17.73 -13.72 -20.87
N ASP A 166 18.91 -14.36 -20.81
CA ASP A 166 19.92 -14.23 -21.87
C ASP A 166 19.59 -15.12 -23.09
N ASP A 167 20.37 -15.01 -24.18
CA ASP A 167 20.16 -15.78 -25.41
C ASP A 167 20.55 -17.26 -25.29
N THR A 168 21.07 -17.68 -24.14
CA THR A 168 21.38 -19.08 -23.83
C THR A 168 20.34 -19.70 -22.90
N GLY A 169 19.33 -18.90 -22.44
CA GLY A 169 18.22 -19.36 -21.64
C GLY A 169 18.45 -19.29 -20.14
N TRP A 170 19.54 -18.72 -19.65
CA TRP A 170 19.70 -18.36 -18.24
C TRP A 170 18.80 -17.19 -17.88
N LEU A 171 18.17 -17.26 -16.72
CA LEU A 171 17.33 -16.19 -16.18
C LEU A 171 18.07 -15.42 -15.09
N TYR A 172 17.79 -14.14 -15.00
CA TYR A 172 18.39 -13.29 -13.97
C TYR A 172 17.32 -12.40 -13.35
N PHE A 173 17.41 -12.20 -12.03
CA PHE A 173 16.57 -11.23 -11.34
C PHE A 173 17.26 -10.71 -10.08
N GLY A 174 16.97 -9.46 -9.75
CA GLY A 174 17.40 -8.84 -8.52
C GLY A 174 16.44 -9.14 -7.38
N ILE A 175 16.94 -9.31 -6.18
CA ILE A 175 16.15 -9.40 -4.96
C ILE A 175 16.67 -8.42 -3.90
N GLY A 176 15.80 -8.02 -2.99
CA GLY A 176 16.04 -7.15 -1.85
C GLY A 176 14.84 -7.26 -0.90
N THR A 177 14.63 -6.37 0.05
CA THR A 177 15.15 -4.99 0.13
C THR A 177 16.16 -4.78 1.27
N THR A 178 16.21 -5.66 2.26
CA THR A 178 17.16 -5.57 3.38
C THR A 178 18.60 -5.65 2.91
N LEU A 179 18.91 -6.69 2.11
CA LEU A 179 20.19 -6.86 1.43
C LEU A 179 19.97 -7.32 0.00
N SER A 180 20.60 -6.63 -0.94
CA SER A 180 20.51 -6.93 -2.36
C SER A 180 21.17 -8.28 -2.72
N GLN A 181 20.62 -8.96 -3.71
CA GLN A 181 21.28 -10.09 -4.39
C GLN A 181 20.85 -10.11 -5.86
N ILE A 182 21.69 -10.65 -6.71
CA ILE A 182 21.36 -11.01 -8.10
C ILE A 182 21.37 -12.52 -8.18
N ILE A 183 20.28 -13.10 -8.65
CA ILE A 183 20.15 -14.54 -8.85
C ILE A 183 20.28 -14.84 -10.33
N ALA A 184 21.19 -15.76 -10.66
CA ALA A 184 21.20 -16.44 -11.94
C ALA A 184 20.49 -17.78 -11.79
N PHE A 185 19.43 -18.02 -12.56
CA PHE A 185 18.65 -19.24 -12.51
C PHE A 185 18.92 -20.10 -13.73
N ASP A 186 19.37 -21.34 -13.47
CA ASP A 186 19.57 -22.36 -14.48
C ASP A 186 18.28 -23.13 -14.73
N LYS A 187 17.66 -22.94 -15.88
CA LYS A 187 16.40 -23.62 -16.23
C LYS A 187 16.54 -25.13 -16.41
N GLU A 188 17.75 -25.64 -16.75
CA GLU A 188 17.99 -27.08 -16.94
C GLU A 188 18.06 -27.80 -15.58
N CYS A 189 18.72 -27.19 -14.61
CA CYS A 189 18.85 -27.75 -13.25
C CYS A 189 17.75 -27.32 -12.29
N GLY A 190 17.00 -26.26 -12.60
CA GLY A 190 15.98 -25.68 -11.71
C GLY A 190 16.58 -25.04 -10.45
N THR A 191 17.78 -24.48 -10.53
CA THR A 191 18.52 -23.96 -9.37
C THR A 191 18.93 -22.51 -9.54
N GLY A 192 18.84 -21.75 -8.44
CA GLY A 192 19.30 -20.36 -8.36
C GLY A 192 20.73 -20.26 -7.82
N ILE A 193 21.56 -19.45 -8.47
CA ILE A 193 22.95 -19.18 -8.09
C ILE A 193 23.05 -17.71 -7.69
N PRO A 194 23.41 -17.38 -6.41
CA PRO A 194 23.65 -16.02 -6.01
C PRO A 194 24.96 -15.50 -6.61
N LEU A 195 24.93 -14.30 -7.21
CA LEU A 195 26.07 -13.73 -7.91
C LEU A 195 26.84 -12.68 -7.12
N LEU A 196 26.24 -12.07 -6.09
CA LEU A 196 26.94 -11.12 -5.21
C LEU A 196 27.53 -11.83 -4.01
N ALA A 197 28.80 -11.54 -3.69
CA ALA A 197 29.41 -11.94 -2.44
C ALA A 197 28.77 -11.18 -1.27
N GLU A 198 28.88 -11.70 -0.05
CA GLU A 198 28.18 -11.11 1.12
C GLU A 198 28.61 -9.65 1.38
N GLU A 199 29.87 -9.32 1.16
CA GLU A 199 30.43 -7.98 1.31
C GLU A 199 30.02 -6.97 0.22
N GLU A 200 29.46 -7.47 -0.88
CA GLU A 200 28.97 -6.63 -2.00
C GLU A 200 27.48 -6.32 -1.87
N ARG A 201 26.79 -6.96 -0.94
CA ARG A 201 25.36 -6.82 -0.74
C ARG A 201 25.08 -5.52 0.02
N VAL A 202 24.21 -4.72 -0.55
CA VAL A 202 23.75 -3.43 0.01
C VAL A 202 22.24 -3.41 0.13
N LYS A 203 21.70 -2.46 0.87
CA LYS A 203 20.26 -2.24 0.97
C LYS A 203 19.67 -1.88 -0.39
N GLY A 204 18.46 -2.38 -0.67
CA GLY A 204 17.77 -2.16 -1.94
C GLY A 204 17.72 -3.41 -2.83
N SER A 205 17.25 -3.26 -4.05
CA SER A 205 17.08 -4.37 -5.00
C SER A 205 17.66 -4.00 -6.37
N PRO A 206 18.61 -4.78 -6.91
CA PRO A 206 19.12 -4.56 -8.27
C PRO A 206 18.01 -4.76 -9.31
N SER A 207 18.07 -4.04 -10.41
CA SER A 207 17.21 -4.26 -11.58
C SER A 207 18.01 -4.91 -12.72
N VAL A 208 17.37 -5.78 -13.48
CA VAL A 208 18.01 -6.48 -14.62
C VAL A 208 17.27 -6.21 -15.93
N PHE A 209 18.01 -6.12 -17.03
CA PHE A 209 17.47 -5.78 -18.34
C PHE A 209 18.15 -6.61 -19.44
N ARG A 210 17.37 -7.10 -20.39
CA ARG A 210 17.87 -7.78 -21.58
C ARG A 210 18.29 -6.77 -22.64
N ASP A 211 19.52 -6.86 -23.13
CA ASP A 211 19.98 -6.08 -24.28
C ASP A 211 19.81 -6.86 -25.60
N MET A 212 19.76 -6.11 -26.71
CA MET A 212 19.70 -6.65 -28.07
C MET A 212 20.90 -7.53 -28.43
N ASN A 213 22.02 -7.40 -27.71
CA ASN A 213 23.22 -8.24 -27.90
C ASN A 213 23.08 -9.66 -27.32
N GLY A 214 21.92 -10.00 -26.77
CA GLY A 214 21.64 -11.32 -26.20
C GLY A 214 22.02 -11.50 -24.75
N LYS A 215 22.63 -10.51 -24.12
CA LYS A 215 23.04 -10.54 -22.72
C LYS A 215 22.08 -9.77 -21.80
N VAL A 216 22.18 -10.01 -20.52
CA VAL A 216 21.45 -9.28 -19.48
C VAL A 216 22.42 -8.33 -18.77
N TYR A 217 21.93 -7.18 -18.38
CA TYR A 217 22.68 -6.19 -17.60
C TYR A 217 21.96 -5.92 -16.30
N ALA A 218 22.70 -5.90 -15.20
CA ALA A 218 22.18 -5.53 -13.89
C ALA A 218 22.63 -4.12 -13.51
N ILE A 219 21.67 -3.37 -13.01
CA ILE A 219 21.87 -2.04 -12.42
C ILE A 219 21.81 -2.22 -10.91
N PRO A 220 22.78 -1.70 -10.15
CA PRO A 220 22.76 -1.74 -8.70
C PRO A 220 21.52 -1.06 -8.12
N PRO A 221 21.17 -1.31 -6.86
CA PRO A 221 20.08 -0.59 -6.20
C PRO A 221 20.31 0.92 -6.23
N ASP A 222 19.23 1.69 -6.44
CA ASP A 222 19.22 3.16 -6.34
C ASP A 222 19.36 3.64 -4.88
N ASP A 223 20.19 3.01 -4.07
CA ASP A 223 20.48 3.56 -2.73
C ASP A 223 21.46 4.71 -2.90
N THR A 224 21.06 5.88 -2.41
CA THR A 224 21.84 7.11 -2.44
C THR A 224 23.22 6.95 -1.78
N ALA A 225 23.37 6.05 -0.81
CA ALA A 225 24.65 5.75 -0.19
C ALA A 225 25.61 5.05 -1.18
N TRP A 226 25.15 4.04 -1.90
CA TRP A 226 25.95 3.35 -2.89
C TRP A 226 26.27 4.27 -4.10
N ALA A 227 25.29 5.02 -4.58
CA ALA A 227 25.48 6.00 -5.65
C ALA A 227 26.41 7.16 -5.24
N ALA A 228 26.43 7.53 -3.96
CA ALA A 228 27.33 8.54 -3.42
C ALA A 228 28.78 8.05 -3.29
N GLU A 229 28.98 6.76 -2.97
CA GLU A 229 30.31 6.12 -2.87
C GLU A 229 30.87 5.73 -4.24
N ASN A 230 30.00 5.56 -5.25
CA ASN A 230 30.38 5.21 -6.63
C ASN A 230 29.83 6.25 -7.63
N PRO A 231 30.26 7.51 -7.55
CA PRO A 231 29.79 8.57 -8.44
C PRO A 231 30.39 8.39 -9.84
N GLY A 232 29.72 7.67 -10.69
CA GLY A 232 30.18 7.51 -12.07
C GLY A 232 29.79 6.16 -12.70
N ASP A 233 30.23 5.97 -13.89
CA ASP A 233 29.87 4.87 -14.80
C ASP A 233 30.33 3.46 -14.36
N GLU A 234 30.75 3.26 -13.14
CA GLU A 234 31.26 1.99 -12.62
C GLU A 234 30.22 1.29 -11.75
N GLY A 235 30.15 -0.06 -11.85
CA GLY A 235 29.32 -0.89 -10.97
C GLY A 235 28.13 -1.59 -11.64
N TRP A 236 27.99 -1.48 -12.97
CA TRP A 236 27.07 -2.34 -13.70
C TRP A 236 27.65 -3.74 -13.87
N PHE A 237 26.76 -4.71 -13.98
CA PHE A 237 27.14 -6.09 -14.24
C PHE A 237 26.59 -6.56 -15.59
N GLU A 238 27.45 -7.10 -16.44
CA GLU A 238 27.06 -7.95 -17.56
C GLU A 238 26.81 -9.35 -17.01
N LEU A 239 25.65 -9.92 -17.28
CA LEU A 239 25.19 -11.25 -16.86
C LEU A 239 25.02 -12.13 -18.08
N TYR A 240 25.74 -13.24 -18.12
CA TYR A 240 25.73 -14.13 -19.28
C TYR A 240 26.15 -15.54 -18.89
N LYS A 241 25.36 -16.55 -19.27
CA LYS A 241 25.64 -17.99 -19.00
C LYS A 241 25.80 -18.32 -17.52
N GLY A 242 25.01 -17.67 -16.68
CA GLY A 242 25.07 -17.86 -15.22
C GLY A 242 26.22 -17.15 -14.52
N GLU A 243 27.05 -16.40 -15.24
CA GLU A 243 28.19 -15.66 -14.71
C GLU A 243 27.95 -14.15 -14.73
N ARG A 244 28.64 -13.40 -13.86
CA ARG A 244 28.67 -11.94 -13.87
C ARG A 244 30.07 -11.40 -14.21
N LYS A 245 30.07 -10.24 -14.85
CA LYS A 245 31.28 -9.45 -15.09
C LYS A 245 30.98 -7.97 -14.80
N THR A 246 31.81 -7.32 -14.01
CA THR A 246 31.73 -5.87 -13.80
C THR A 246 32.05 -5.14 -15.09
N VAL A 247 31.19 -4.19 -15.45
CA VAL A 247 31.33 -3.35 -16.65
C VAL A 247 31.02 -1.90 -16.31
N ALA A 248 31.49 -0.99 -17.15
CA ALA A 248 31.04 0.40 -17.11
C ALA A 248 29.56 0.49 -17.49
N LYS A 249 28.93 1.61 -17.15
CA LYS A 249 27.54 1.90 -17.54
C LYS A 249 27.36 1.62 -19.04
N HIS A 250 26.35 0.82 -19.35
CA HIS A 250 26.06 0.38 -20.69
C HIS A 250 24.82 1.11 -21.23
N GLU A 251 24.89 1.58 -22.48
CA GLU A 251 23.74 2.10 -23.18
C GLU A 251 22.88 0.92 -23.65
N LEU A 252 21.83 0.60 -22.87
CA LEU A 252 20.93 -0.50 -23.17
C LEU A 252 20.13 -0.22 -24.45
N LYS A 253 20.17 -1.18 -25.37
CA LYS A 253 19.20 -1.28 -26.46
C LYS A 253 18.26 -2.42 -26.10
N GLU A 254 17.18 -2.08 -25.42
CA GLU A 254 16.25 -3.09 -24.93
C GLU A 254 15.67 -3.91 -26.08
N LYS A 255 15.67 -5.23 -25.91
CA LYS A 255 14.87 -6.11 -26.76
C LYS A 255 13.41 -5.76 -26.48
N LEU A 256 12.65 -5.54 -27.55
CA LEU A 256 11.21 -5.19 -27.47
C LEU A 256 10.42 -6.36 -26.85
N PHE A 257 10.55 -6.54 -25.55
CA PHE A 257 9.60 -7.31 -24.76
C PHE A 257 8.65 -6.35 -24.09
N ILE A 258 7.39 -6.66 -24.14
CA ILE A 258 6.39 -5.98 -23.36
C ILE A 258 6.39 -6.63 -21.97
N ALA A 259 7.55 -6.60 -21.32
CA ALA A 259 7.71 -7.06 -19.95
C ALA A 259 7.46 -5.92 -18.99
N GLY A 260 6.67 -6.17 -17.96
CA GLY A 260 6.32 -5.13 -17.01
C GLY A 260 6.36 -5.60 -15.56
N LYS A 261 6.71 -4.66 -14.71
CA LYS A 261 6.41 -4.66 -13.29
C LYS A 261 5.20 -3.76 -13.05
N ALA A 262 4.86 -3.47 -11.78
CA ALA A 262 3.80 -2.53 -11.45
C ALA A 262 3.86 -1.25 -12.30
N PHE A 263 2.69 -0.78 -12.72
CA PHE A 263 2.53 0.40 -13.58
C PHE A 263 3.06 0.21 -15.01
N HIS A 264 3.13 -1.03 -15.50
CA HIS A 264 3.53 -1.27 -16.87
C HIS A 264 2.60 -0.54 -17.83
N PHE A 265 3.19 0.22 -18.75
CA PHE A 265 2.50 0.95 -19.79
C PHE A 265 3.18 0.70 -21.13
N HIS A 266 2.49 0.01 -22.04
CA HIS A 266 2.96 -0.22 -23.40
C HIS A 266 2.10 0.57 -24.38
N PRO A 267 2.64 1.64 -24.99
CA PRO A 267 1.87 2.55 -25.82
C PRO A 267 1.72 2.15 -27.28
N ASP A 268 2.56 1.24 -27.79
CA ASP A 268 2.70 1.07 -29.25
C ASP A 268 1.71 0.04 -29.80
N PHE A 269 0.78 0.51 -30.65
CA PHE A 269 -0.04 -0.41 -31.44
C PHE A 269 0.74 -1.01 -32.61
N PRO A 270 0.45 -2.26 -33.01
CA PRO A 270 1.15 -2.92 -34.13
C PRO A 270 1.13 -2.14 -35.45
N ASN A 271 0.11 -1.31 -35.68
CA ASN A 271 -0.02 -0.46 -36.86
C ASN A 271 0.76 0.86 -36.79
N GLY A 272 1.47 1.12 -35.69
CA GLY A 272 2.31 2.30 -35.48
C GLY A 272 1.60 3.51 -34.86
N LYS A 273 0.30 3.41 -34.52
CA LYS A 273 -0.35 4.37 -33.63
C LYS A 273 0.20 4.26 -32.21
N LYS A 274 -0.06 5.24 -31.37
CA LYS A 274 0.38 5.27 -29.96
C LYS A 274 -0.76 5.63 -29.03
N LEU A 275 -0.83 4.91 -27.93
CA LEU A 275 -1.63 5.27 -26.77
C LEU A 275 -0.84 6.31 -25.96
N GLU A 276 -1.25 7.56 -25.99
CA GLU A 276 -0.61 8.64 -25.24
C GLU A 276 -1.04 8.65 -23.77
N ARG A 277 -2.32 8.33 -23.53
CA ARG A 277 -2.93 8.34 -22.21
C ARG A 277 -4.07 7.33 -22.10
N CYS A 278 -4.13 6.64 -20.97
CA CYS A 278 -5.30 5.88 -20.52
C CYS A 278 -5.66 6.34 -19.11
N ASP A 279 -6.74 7.07 -18.97
CA ASP A 279 -7.17 7.64 -17.70
C ASP A 279 -8.45 6.99 -17.20
N LEU A 280 -8.35 6.18 -16.16
CA LEU A 280 -9.50 5.52 -15.55
C LEU A 280 -10.38 6.48 -14.73
N ALA A 281 -9.85 7.63 -14.29
CA ALA A 281 -10.60 8.61 -13.54
C ALA A 281 -11.48 9.48 -14.44
N ASP A 282 -10.88 10.00 -15.51
CA ASP A 282 -11.56 10.79 -16.52
C ASP A 282 -12.31 9.92 -17.54
N ARG A 283 -12.04 8.59 -17.53
CA ARG A 283 -12.60 7.61 -18.47
C ARG A 283 -12.33 8.00 -19.92
N GLU A 284 -11.07 8.35 -20.18
CA GLU A 284 -10.63 8.85 -21.48
C GLU A 284 -9.38 8.14 -21.96
N LEU A 285 -9.35 7.73 -23.21
CA LEU A 285 -8.15 7.37 -23.95
C LEU A 285 -7.71 8.54 -24.84
N GLU A 286 -6.40 8.72 -24.99
CA GLU A 286 -5.81 9.60 -25.99
C GLU A 286 -4.88 8.79 -26.88
N VAL A 287 -5.16 8.75 -28.19
CA VAL A 287 -4.44 7.97 -29.19
C VAL A 287 -3.91 8.88 -30.28
N SER A 288 -2.63 8.76 -30.62
CA SER A 288 -1.98 9.50 -31.70
C SER A 288 -1.59 8.59 -32.88
N ASP A 289 -1.60 9.15 -34.09
CA ASP A 289 -0.97 8.55 -35.26
C ASP A 289 0.25 9.39 -35.66
N PRO A 290 1.48 8.92 -35.36
CA PRO A 290 2.70 9.66 -35.69
C PRO A 290 2.91 9.91 -37.19
N ARG A 291 2.21 9.18 -38.05
CA ARG A 291 2.32 9.34 -39.53
C ARG A 291 1.50 10.51 -40.04
N SER A 292 0.31 10.74 -39.46
CA SER A 292 -0.55 11.89 -39.84
C SER A 292 -0.35 13.08 -38.91
N GLY A 293 0.14 12.85 -37.70
CA GLY A 293 0.20 13.84 -36.62
C GLY A 293 -1.13 14.07 -35.93
N ASP A 294 -2.16 13.28 -36.23
CA ASP A 294 -3.47 13.40 -35.62
C ASP A 294 -3.49 12.76 -34.23
N THR A 295 -4.20 13.39 -33.32
CA THR A 295 -4.50 12.85 -31.99
C THR A 295 -6.00 12.91 -31.77
N HIS A 296 -6.59 11.84 -31.27
CA HIS A 296 -8.01 11.80 -30.94
C HIS A 296 -8.22 11.29 -29.52
N LYS A 297 -9.30 11.74 -28.90
CA LYS A 297 -9.73 11.36 -27.57
C LYS A 297 -10.98 10.51 -27.68
N VAL A 298 -11.00 9.44 -26.90
CA VAL A 298 -12.10 8.47 -26.87
C VAL A 298 -12.56 8.31 -25.45
N SER A 299 -13.84 8.55 -25.19
CA SER A 299 -14.44 8.29 -23.88
C SER A 299 -14.89 6.85 -23.79
N PHE A 300 -14.71 6.24 -22.63
CA PHE A 300 -15.14 4.88 -22.33
C PHE A 300 -15.81 4.81 -20.95
N ASP A 301 -16.47 3.71 -20.64
CA ASP A 301 -17.06 3.46 -19.33
C ASP A 301 -16.64 2.08 -18.81
N TYR A 302 -16.56 1.90 -17.48
CA TYR A 302 -16.24 0.64 -16.84
C TYR A 302 -16.78 0.61 -15.41
N SER A 303 -16.92 -0.59 -14.84
CA SER A 303 -17.31 -0.77 -13.45
C SER A 303 -16.12 -0.60 -12.51
N SER A 304 -16.36 -0.04 -11.33
CA SER A 304 -15.39 0.01 -10.22
C SER A 304 -16.11 -0.12 -8.90
N GLU A 305 -15.57 -0.93 -8.01
CA GLU A 305 -16.05 -1.03 -6.63
C GLU A 305 -15.30 -0.05 -5.69
N GLY A 306 -14.41 0.75 -6.26
CA GLY A 306 -13.62 1.75 -5.55
C GLY A 306 -12.45 1.17 -4.76
N ALA A 307 -11.58 2.05 -4.30
CA ALA A 307 -10.42 1.69 -3.51
C ALA A 307 -10.73 1.71 -2.01
N HIS A 308 -9.98 0.92 -1.22
CA HIS A 308 -10.04 0.97 0.24
C HIS A 308 -9.88 2.38 0.79
N ILE A 309 -10.73 2.78 1.73
CA ILE A 309 -10.54 3.98 2.51
C ILE A 309 -9.52 3.69 3.62
N MET A 310 -8.46 4.48 3.66
CA MET A 310 -7.33 4.24 4.57
C MET A 310 -7.46 4.97 5.90
N GLY A 311 -8.13 6.11 5.91
CA GLY A 311 -8.36 6.91 7.10
C GLY A 311 -9.55 7.82 6.90
N VAL A 312 -10.33 8.05 7.96
CA VAL A 312 -11.50 8.93 7.97
C VAL A 312 -11.63 9.63 9.30
N ALA A 313 -11.89 10.93 9.26
CA ALA A 313 -12.16 11.75 10.45
C ALA A 313 -13.12 12.90 10.12
N ARG A 314 -13.70 13.49 11.15
CA ARG A 314 -14.40 14.76 11.04
C ARG A 314 -13.41 15.86 10.67
N ALA A 315 -13.74 16.63 9.65
CA ALA A 315 -12.98 17.81 9.25
C ALA A 315 -13.69 19.10 9.68
N PRO A 316 -12.95 20.24 9.73
CA PRO A 316 -13.57 21.54 9.92
C PRO A 316 -14.65 21.79 8.87
N GLY A 317 -15.74 22.47 9.27
CA GLY A 317 -16.90 22.70 8.39
C GLY A 317 -17.96 21.58 8.43
N ASP A 318 -17.90 20.69 9.42
CA ASP A 318 -18.86 19.61 9.65
C ASP A 318 -18.98 18.66 8.43
N THR A 319 -17.87 18.19 7.94
CA THR A 319 -17.78 17.17 6.92
C THR A 319 -16.98 15.97 7.42
N ILE A 320 -17.17 14.82 6.78
CA ILE A 320 -16.35 13.62 6.99
C ILE A 320 -15.37 13.51 5.83
N CYS A 321 -14.07 13.56 6.16
CA CYS A 321 -13.00 13.56 5.17
C CYS A 321 -12.07 12.38 5.35
N GLY A 322 -11.48 11.96 4.25
CA GLY A 322 -10.51 10.88 4.27
C GLY A 322 -9.78 10.69 2.94
N GLY A 323 -9.02 9.61 2.90
CA GLY A 323 -8.26 9.23 1.71
C GLY A 323 -8.32 7.74 1.43
N THR A 324 -8.02 7.40 0.17
CA THR A 324 -8.07 6.02 -0.30
C THR A 324 -6.68 5.46 -0.57
N PHE A 325 -6.59 4.14 -0.65
CA PHE A 325 -5.46 3.37 -1.17
C PHE A 325 -5.18 3.76 -2.63
N PHE A 326 -4.75 2.85 -3.49
CA PHE A 326 -4.63 3.12 -4.93
C PHE A 326 -5.98 2.91 -5.64
N PRO A 327 -6.37 3.86 -6.51
CA PRO A 327 -5.78 5.17 -6.76
C PRO A 327 -5.88 6.08 -5.54
N ARG A 328 -4.85 6.92 -5.35
CA ARG A 328 -4.77 7.85 -4.22
C ARG A 328 -5.74 9.00 -4.43
N ARG A 329 -6.82 9.03 -3.65
CA ARG A 329 -7.88 10.03 -3.73
C ARG A 329 -8.21 10.60 -2.35
N PHE A 330 -8.47 11.88 -2.31
CA PHE A 330 -9.15 12.57 -1.23
C PHE A 330 -10.64 12.53 -1.47
N PHE A 331 -11.41 12.41 -0.40
CA PHE A 331 -12.85 12.69 -0.42
C PHE A 331 -13.27 13.52 0.79
N SER A 332 -14.35 14.30 0.59
CA SER A 332 -15.10 14.96 1.64
C SER A 332 -16.59 14.69 1.41
N TYR A 333 -17.25 14.23 2.46
CA TYR A 333 -18.69 13.99 2.48
C TYR A 333 -19.38 14.98 3.43
N ASN A 334 -20.41 15.66 2.95
CA ASN A 334 -21.23 16.56 3.74
C ASN A 334 -22.57 15.88 4.06
N PRO A 335 -22.82 15.52 5.35
CA PRO A 335 -24.06 14.82 5.73
C PRO A 335 -25.32 15.70 5.67
N LYS A 336 -25.19 17.03 5.59
CA LYS A 336 -26.34 17.95 5.56
C LYS A 336 -27.09 17.93 4.22
N ASP A 337 -26.39 17.61 3.14
CA ASP A 337 -26.94 17.64 1.79
C ASP A 337 -26.53 16.43 0.93
N ASP A 338 -25.93 15.41 1.51
CA ASP A 338 -25.40 14.21 0.83
C ASP A 338 -24.40 14.53 -0.29
N SER A 339 -23.71 15.66 -0.22
CA SER A 339 -22.77 16.04 -1.26
C SER A 339 -21.38 15.46 -1.04
N TRP A 340 -20.69 15.18 -2.13
CA TRP A 340 -19.35 14.63 -2.15
C TRP A 340 -18.40 15.51 -2.95
N ILE A 341 -17.21 15.71 -2.42
CA ILE A 341 -16.06 16.23 -3.16
C ILE A 341 -15.04 15.08 -3.24
N ARG A 342 -14.53 14.82 -4.45
CA ARG A 342 -13.49 13.82 -4.72
C ARG A 342 -12.40 14.46 -5.55
N ARG A 343 -11.14 14.24 -5.14
CA ARG A 343 -9.98 14.87 -5.78
C ARG A 343 -8.80 13.90 -5.79
N GLU A 344 -7.86 14.11 -6.68
CA GLU A 344 -6.57 13.47 -6.61
C GLU A 344 -5.82 13.92 -5.34
N SER A 345 -5.14 12.98 -4.66
CA SER A 345 -4.32 13.28 -3.51
C SER A 345 -2.85 13.01 -3.79
N TYR A 346 -1.98 13.83 -3.20
CA TYR A 346 -0.53 13.72 -3.36
C TYR A 346 0.04 12.39 -2.83
N ALA A 347 -0.53 11.88 -1.74
CA ALA A 347 -0.10 10.65 -1.10
C ALA A 347 -1.32 9.76 -0.81
N GLN A 348 -1.08 8.50 -0.43
CA GLN A 348 -2.10 7.70 0.22
C GLN A 348 -2.29 8.25 1.63
N TRP A 349 -3.45 8.77 1.93
CA TRP A 349 -3.79 9.33 3.24
C TRP A 349 -4.01 8.22 4.26
N ASN A 350 -2.92 7.78 4.83
CA ASN A 350 -2.88 6.58 5.66
C ASN A 350 -3.53 6.80 7.03
N THR A 351 -3.33 7.98 7.60
CA THR A 351 -3.95 8.42 8.85
C THR A 351 -4.30 9.89 8.79
N VAL A 352 -5.36 10.29 9.45
CA VAL A 352 -5.92 11.65 9.39
C VAL A 352 -6.41 12.11 10.75
N VAL A 353 -6.30 13.41 11.03
CA VAL A 353 -6.81 14.01 12.28
C VAL A 353 -7.10 15.50 12.09
N THR A 354 -8.06 16.02 12.84
CA THR A 354 -8.34 17.47 12.94
C THR A 354 -7.71 18.05 14.19
N GLN A 355 -7.07 19.22 14.07
CA GLN A 355 -6.68 20.04 15.21
C GLN A 355 -7.04 21.51 14.95
N GLY A 356 -7.97 22.04 15.73
CA GLY A 356 -8.54 23.39 15.50
C GLY A 356 -9.27 23.46 14.16
N ASP A 357 -8.90 24.43 13.32
CA ASP A 357 -9.55 24.69 12.03
C ASP A 357 -8.82 24.01 10.85
N LEU A 358 -7.85 23.14 11.13
CA LEU A 358 -7.02 22.49 10.11
C LEU A 358 -7.13 20.96 10.17
N PHE A 359 -6.98 20.34 9.02
CA PHE A 359 -6.99 18.89 8.84
C PHE A 359 -5.60 18.38 8.47
N PHE A 360 -5.09 17.45 9.27
CA PHE A 360 -3.74 16.88 9.09
C PHE A 360 -3.78 15.47 8.55
N VAL A 361 -2.75 15.13 7.80
CA VAL A 361 -2.63 13.85 7.13
C VAL A 361 -1.23 13.29 7.29
N GLY A 362 -1.15 12.04 7.73
CA GLY A 362 0.03 11.20 7.60
C GLY A 362 -0.05 10.36 6.33
N GLY A 363 0.81 10.66 5.33
CA GLY A 363 0.73 10.05 4.01
C GLY A 363 1.79 8.97 3.76
N TYR A 364 1.35 7.79 3.29
CA TYR A 364 2.24 6.74 2.80
C TYR A 364 2.75 7.06 1.38
N GLY A 365 3.98 6.61 1.14
CA GLY A 365 4.71 6.81 -0.11
C GLY A 365 5.95 7.70 0.07
N SER A 366 6.26 8.11 1.30
CA SER A 366 7.50 8.68 1.83
C SER A 366 7.31 9.29 3.22
N GLY A 367 6.24 8.94 3.94
CA GLY A 367 5.98 9.44 5.29
C GLY A 367 5.77 10.95 5.31
N PHE A 368 4.76 11.44 4.60
CA PHE A 368 4.45 12.86 4.52
C PHE A 368 3.61 13.33 5.71
N LEU A 369 3.91 14.53 6.21
CA LEU A 369 2.96 15.32 6.98
C LEU A 369 2.38 16.39 6.06
N LEU A 370 1.07 16.33 5.81
CA LEU A 370 0.31 17.32 5.05
C LEU A 370 -0.65 18.06 5.98
N GLU A 371 -0.97 19.31 5.61
CA GLU A 371 -1.96 20.16 6.26
C GLU A 371 -2.93 20.69 5.21
N TRP A 372 -4.22 20.49 5.43
CA TRP A 372 -5.28 21.02 4.60
C TRP A 372 -6.13 22.03 5.35
N ASP A 373 -6.23 23.22 4.78
CA ASP A 373 -7.12 24.28 5.23
C ASP A 373 -8.39 24.26 4.36
N PRO A 374 -9.54 23.77 4.88
CA PRO A 374 -10.77 23.70 4.11
C PRO A 374 -11.40 25.06 3.78
N THR A 375 -10.92 26.16 4.38
CA THR A 375 -11.38 27.52 4.07
C THR A 375 -10.70 28.12 2.84
N ARG A 376 -9.61 27.51 2.37
CA ARG A 376 -8.87 27.90 1.18
C ARG A 376 -9.22 27.01 -0.01
N ASP A 377 -9.06 27.54 -1.21
CA ASP A 377 -9.19 26.76 -2.43
C ASP A 377 -8.23 25.57 -2.44
N TRP A 378 -8.70 24.46 -3.01
CA TRP A 378 -7.85 23.30 -3.24
C TRP A 378 -6.83 23.59 -4.33
N VAL A 379 -5.56 23.54 -3.99
CA VAL A 379 -4.43 23.61 -4.91
C VAL A 379 -3.63 22.31 -4.77
N PRO A 380 -3.48 21.51 -5.84
CA PRO A 380 -2.76 20.24 -5.75
C PRO A 380 -1.42 20.38 -5.06
N THR A 381 -1.10 19.43 -4.19
CA THR A 381 0.14 19.44 -3.43
C THR A 381 1.35 19.31 -4.34
N ASP A 382 2.21 20.29 -4.33
CA ASP A 382 3.51 20.31 -4.99
C ASP A 382 4.54 20.85 -4.00
N LYS A 383 5.66 20.12 -3.84
CA LYS A 383 6.74 20.48 -2.91
C LYS A 383 7.37 21.85 -3.21
N ASP A 384 7.32 22.29 -4.44
CA ASP A 384 7.91 23.55 -4.90
C ASP A 384 6.88 24.70 -4.96
N ASN A 385 5.59 24.42 -4.65
CA ASN A 385 4.53 25.42 -4.64
C ASN A 385 4.07 25.76 -3.21
N PRO A 386 4.41 26.94 -2.68
CA PRO A 386 4.00 27.37 -1.35
C PRO A 386 2.50 27.65 -1.20
N GLU A 387 1.76 27.77 -2.31
CA GLU A 387 0.32 27.99 -2.32
C GLU A 387 -0.48 26.68 -2.32
N SER A 388 0.19 25.53 -2.32
CA SER A 388 -0.48 24.22 -2.26
C SER A 388 -1.44 24.13 -1.08
N ASN A 389 -2.59 23.51 -1.31
CA ASN A 389 -3.56 23.22 -0.27
C ASN A 389 -4.30 21.91 -0.63
N PRO A 390 -3.92 20.74 -0.09
CA PRO A 390 -3.07 20.54 1.12
C PRO A 390 -1.61 20.96 0.94
N PHE A 391 -1.07 21.56 2.00
CA PHE A 391 0.33 21.98 2.05
C PHE A 391 1.21 20.84 2.59
N TRP A 392 2.39 20.72 2.00
CA TRP A 392 3.37 19.71 2.38
C TRP A 392 4.40 20.28 3.36
N HIS A 393 4.45 19.73 4.58
CA HIS A 393 5.37 20.18 5.61
C HIS A 393 6.69 19.42 5.62
N ARG A 394 6.63 18.10 5.59
CA ARG A 394 7.82 17.28 5.77
C ARG A 394 7.70 15.90 5.12
N ILE A 395 8.84 15.38 4.62
CA ILE A 395 9.10 13.97 4.31
C ILE A 395 9.87 13.36 5.48
N CYS A 396 9.46 12.16 5.91
CA CYS A 396 10.08 11.46 7.05
C CYS A 396 10.80 10.16 6.66
N THR A 397 10.71 9.75 5.39
CA THR A 397 11.45 8.58 4.90
C THR A 397 12.97 8.83 4.96
N PRO A 398 13.82 7.81 5.24
CA PRO A 398 13.49 6.39 5.43
C PRO A 398 13.07 6.02 6.85
N ILE A 399 13.13 6.92 7.81
CA ILE A 399 12.90 6.67 9.23
C ILE A 399 11.43 6.34 9.51
N LEU A 400 10.51 7.13 8.96
CA LEU A 400 9.07 6.92 9.01
C LEU A 400 8.55 7.01 7.57
N HIS A 401 8.09 5.91 7.02
CA HIS A 401 7.66 5.81 5.62
C HIS A 401 6.15 5.53 5.50
N ARG A 402 5.64 4.69 6.40
CA ARG A 402 4.24 4.35 6.49
C ARG A 402 3.68 4.84 7.82
N PRO A 403 3.03 6.00 7.85
CA PRO A 403 2.35 6.48 9.04
C PRO A 403 1.24 5.51 9.47
N HIS A 404 1.19 5.20 10.76
CA HIS A 404 0.16 4.39 11.38
C HIS A 404 -0.74 5.26 12.25
N ASP A 405 -0.17 6.12 13.06
CA ASP A 405 -0.92 7.00 13.94
C ASP A 405 -0.57 8.47 13.72
N LEU A 406 -1.56 9.32 13.90
CA LEU A 406 -1.46 10.77 13.82
C LEU A 406 -2.28 11.37 14.98
N LEU A 407 -1.58 11.82 16.01
CA LEU A 407 -2.19 12.37 17.21
C LEU A 407 -2.17 13.90 17.20
N ALA A 408 -3.35 14.52 17.26
CA ALA A 408 -3.51 15.92 17.57
C ALA A 408 -3.39 16.11 19.10
N HIS A 409 -2.25 16.61 19.58
CA HIS A 409 -2.02 16.77 21.01
C HIS A 409 -2.98 17.82 21.60
N PRO A 410 -3.49 17.61 22.82
CA PRO A 410 -4.45 18.52 23.47
C PRO A 410 -3.94 19.95 23.74
N ASP A 411 -2.63 20.21 23.58
CA ASP A 411 -2.07 21.56 23.68
C ASP A 411 -2.49 22.50 22.52
N GLY A 412 -3.14 21.95 21.49
CA GLY A 412 -3.69 22.67 20.34
C GLY A 412 -2.65 23.08 19.29
N LYS A 413 -1.37 22.71 19.46
CA LYS A 413 -0.26 23.12 18.58
C LYS A 413 0.67 22.01 18.14
N THR A 414 0.71 20.90 18.88
CA THR A 414 1.60 19.79 18.55
C THR A 414 0.86 18.70 17.78
N ILE A 415 1.42 18.26 16.69
CA ILE A 415 1.01 17.08 15.92
C ILE A 415 2.11 16.01 16.05
N LEU A 416 1.72 14.80 16.43
CA LEU A 416 2.63 13.66 16.51
C LEU A 416 2.26 12.64 15.42
N MET A 417 3.25 12.19 14.68
CA MET A 417 3.06 11.17 13.62
C MET A 417 4.04 10.02 13.84
N ALA A 418 3.51 8.80 13.95
CA ALA A 418 4.29 7.60 14.17
C ALA A 418 4.03 6.55 13.09
N GLY A 419 4.99 5.66 12.88
CA GLY A 419 4.82 4.59 11.90
C GLY A 419 6.07 3.75 11.63
N THR A 420 5.94 2.85 10.66
CA THR A 420 7.01 1.93 10.24
C THR A 420 7.98 2.60 9.26
N PRO A 421 9.24 2.11 9.20
CA PRO A 421 10.29 2.71 8.37
C PRO A 421 10.14 2.36 6.88
N GLY A 422 11.07 2.86 6.09
CA GLY A 422 11.20 2.55 4.66
C GLY A 422 11.50 1.07 4.37
N TYR A 423 11.42 0.74 3.11
CA TYR A 423 11.66 -0.62 2.61
C TYR A 423 13.00 -1.17 3.07
N GLY A 424 13.03 -2.43 3.52
CA GLY A 424 14.22 -3.12 3.99
C GLY A 424 14.81 -2.59 5.30
N SER A 425 14.11 -1.71 6.02
CA SER A 425 14.55 -1.17 7.32
C SER A 425 13.80 -1.81 8.49
N THR A 426 14.45 -1.81 9.66
CA THR A 426 13.88 -2.26 10.93
C THR A 426 13.78 -1.07 11.87
N GLY A 427 12.70 -1.01 12.64
CA GLY A 427 12.44 0.08 13.59
C GLY A 427 11.99 1.38 12.91
N GLY A 428 10.92 1.97 13.42
CA GLY A 428 10.29 3.15 12.86
C GLY A 428 10.66 4.46 13.55
N GLY A 429 9.89 5.50 13.29
CA GLY A 429 10.12 6.82 13.85
C GLY A 429 8.89 7.49 14.42
N LEU A 430 9.14 8.59 15.12
CA LEU A 430 8.14 9.50 15.67
C LEU A 430 8.50 10.94 15.28
N LEU A 431 7.62 11.58 14.49
CA LEU A 431 7.70 13.02 14.23
C LEU A 431 6.93 13.78 15.30
N ILE A 432 7.57 14.76 15.92
CA ILE A 432 6.96 15.74 16.80
C ILE A 432 6.97 17.08 16.07
N TRP A 433 5.81 17.54 15.63
CA TRP A 433 5.66 18.75 14.81
C TRP A 433 4.99 19.87 15.60
N ASP A 434 5.63 21.03 15.70
CA ASP A 434 5.07 22.25 16.28
C ASP A 434 4.50 23.15 15.17
N ARG A 435 3.20 23.37 15.20
CA ARG A 435 2.47 24.16 14.20
C ARG A 435 2.77 25.65 14.28
N GLU A 436 3.02 26.20 15.48
CA GLU A 436 3.25 27.62 15.66
C GLU A 436 4.59 28.04 15.05
N SER A 437 5.62 27.24 15.26
CA SER A 437 6.95 27.49 14.69
C SER A 437 7.14 26.89 13.28
N SER A 438 6.22 26.03 12.83
CA SER A 438 6.34 25.23 11.60
C SER A 438 7.66 24.44 11.55
N THR A 439 8.03 23.85 12.69
CA THR A 439 9.25 23.03 12.82
C THR A 439 8.91 21.69 13.47
N GLY A 440 9.74 20.69 13.25
CA GLY A 440 9.56 19.38 13.85
C GLY A 440 10.84 18.60 14.00
N GLU A 441 10.87 17.73 15.00
CA GLU A 441 11.92 16.78 15.26
C GLU A 441 11.44 15.38 14.91
N LEU A 442 12.26 14.63 14.19
CA LEU A 442 12.01 13.24 13.82
C LEU A 442 12.97 12.37 14.63
N LEU A 443 12.40 11.62 15.58
CA LEU A 443 13.12 10.65 16.40
C LEU A 443 13.16 9.30 15.68
N GLU A 444 14.31 8.65 15.71
CA GLU A 444 14.51 7.29 15.18
C GLU A 444 14.21 6.23 16.25
N HIS A 445 14.06 4.98 15.82
CA HIS A 445 13.83 3.88 16.76
C HIS A 445 14.97 3.73 17.79
N THR A 446 16.18 4.15 17.45
CA THR A 446 17.33 4.15 18.37
C THR A 446 17.22 5.19 19.49
N ASP A 447 16.48 6.29 19.23
CA ASP A 447 16.16 7.31 20.24
C ASP A 447 14.94 6.91 21.08
N LEU A 448 14.10 6.00 20.55
CA LEU A 448 12.89 5.49 21.17
C LEU A 448 13.13 4.08 21.76
N LEU A 449 12.68 3.07 21.03
CA LEU A 449 12.89 1.66 21.36
C LEU A 449 13.59 0.95 20.20
N PRO A 450 14.81 0.46 20.37
CA PRO A 450 15.54 -0.22 19.31
C PRO A 450 14.71 -1.32 18.64
N ASP A 451 14.73 -1.34 17.31
CA ASP A 451 14.07 -2.31 16.44
C ASP A 451 12.52 -2.33 16.49
N HIS A 452 11.90 -1.40 17.22
CA HIS A 452 10.44 -1.25 17.27
C HIS A 452 9.97 -0.08 16.39
N SER A 453 8.71 -0.15 15.99
CA SER A 453 7.98 0.99 15.41
C SER A 453 6.82 1.37 16.35
N THR A 454 6.57 2.66 16.54
CA THR A 454 5.38 3.09 17.27
C THR A 454 4.14 2.91 16.41
N MET A 455 3.13 2.20 16.93
CA MET A 455 1.88 1.88 16.26
C MET A 455 0.74 2.79 16.71
N SER A 456 0.68 3.12 18.01
CA SER A 456 -0.40 3.88 18.61
C SER A 456 0.13 4.86 19.64
N LEU A 457 -0.57 6.01 19.80
CA LEU A 457 -0.14 7.13 20.65
C LEU A 457 -1.31 7.70 21.43
N VAL A 458 -1.11 8.02 22.70
CA VAL A 458 -2.03 8.85 23.47
C VAL A 458 -1.29 9.89 24.31
N ALA A 459 -1.89 11.08 24.43
CA ALA A 459 -1.40 12.13 25.30
C ALA A 459 -1.86 11.87 26.74
N LEU A 460 -0.93 11.87 27.69
CA LEU A 460 -1.19 11.76 29.11
C LEU A 460 -1.11 13.13 29.79
N SER A 461 -1.64 13.22 31.00
CA SER A 461 -1.51 14.43 31.82
C SER A 461 -0.03 14.75 32.14
N GLY A 462 0.27 16.03 32.38
CA GLY A 462 1.62 16.47 32.74
C GLY A 462 2.62 16.51 31.58
N GLY A 463 2.14 16.60 30.33
CA GLY A 463 3.01 16.72 29.15
C GLY A 463 3.70 15.40 28.78
N LYS A 464 3.12 14.29 29.16
CA LYS A 464 3.62 12.96 28.83
C LYS A 464 2.88 12.34 27.64
N LEU A 465 3.57 11.46 26.93
CA LEU A 465 3.07 10.64 25.85
C LEU A 465 3.19 9.17 26.23
N LEU A 466 2.15 8.37 25.99
CA LEU A 466 2.25 6.93 26.00
C LEU A 466 2.22 6.44 24.55
N GLY A 467 3.20 5.63 24.19
CA GLY A 467 3.29 4.98 22.89
C GLY A 467 3.21 3.46 23.02
N GLY A 468 2.40 2.84 22.15
CA GLY A 468 2.36 1.40 21.97
C GLY A 468 3.13 1.02 20.72
N THR A 469 4.00 0.01 20.82
CA THR A 469 4.84 -0.38 19.68
C THR A 469 4.30 -1.59 18.91
N THR A 470 4.88 -1.80 17.74
CA THR A 470 4.79 -3.04 16.96
C THR A 470 6.19 -3.57 16.68
N THR A 471 6.28 -4.89 16.56
CA THR A 471 7.53 -5.58 16.17
C THR A 471 7.69 -5.62 14.63
N GLU A 472 6.70 -5.13 13.88
CA GLU A 472 6.74 -5.15 12.42
C GLU A 472 7.81 -4.18 11.88
N ALA A 473 8.60 -4.71 10.95
CA ALA A 473 9.57 -3.93 10.18
C ALA A 473 8.91 -3.19 9.02
N GLY A 474 9.65 -2.33 8.34
CA GLY A 474 9.27 -1.82 7.03
C GLY A 474 9.12 -2.96 6.01
N THR A 475 8.43 -2.68 4.93
CA THR A 475 8.17 -3.68 3.88
C THR A 475 9.47 -4.35 3.41
N GLY A 476 9.54 -5.68 3.51
CA GLY A 476 10.75 -6.46 3.20
C GLY A 476 11.92 -6.24 4.17
N GLY A 477 11.70 -5.60 5.32
CA GLY A 477 12.66 -5.48 6.40
C GLY A 477 12.71 -6.72 7.29
N GLU A 478 13.83 -6.89 7.97
CA GLU A 478 14.00 -7.96 8.95
C GLU A 478 13.30 -7.61 10.26
N LYS A 479 12.46 -8.54 10.76
CA LYS A 479 11.85 -8.42 12.08
C LYS A 479 12.87 -8.83 13.14
N LYS A 480 13.27 -7.89 14.00
CA LYS A 480 14.29 -8.11 15.05
C LYS A 480 13.72 -8.10 16.46
N ALA A 481 12.71 -7.26 16.71
CA ALA A 481 12.03 -7.22 17.99
C ALA A 481 11.18 -8.49 18.20
N GLU A 482 11.23 -9.08 19.38
CA GLU A 482 10.52 -10.33 19.71
C GLU A 482 9.09 -10.07 20.23
N VAL A 483 8.90 -8.99 21.00
CA VAL A 483 7.63 -8.61 21.62
C VAL A 483 7.45 -7.11 21.56
N ALA A 484 6.20 -6.67 21.48
CA ALA A 484 5.86 -5.25 21.53
C ALA A 484 5.90 -4.71 22.97
N GLU A 485 6.26 -3.44 23.12
CA GLU A 485 6.36 -2.75 24.40
C GLU A 485 5.44 -1.51 24.43
N LEU A 486 4.98 -1.13 25.63
CA LEU A 486 4.51 0.21 25.90
C LEU A 486 5.68 1.07 26.40
N TYR A 487 5.70 2.35 26.06
CA TYR A 487 6.66 3.30 26.59
C TYR A 487 6.02 4.62 26.98
N GLN A 488 6.54 5.27 28.01
CA GLN A 488 6.14 6.62 28.44
C GLN A 488 7.29 7.57 28.18
N MET A 489 6.99 8.69 27.52
CA MET A 489 7.95 9.73 27.17
C MET A 489 7.50 11.08 27.70
N ASP A 490 8.42 11.87 28.22
CA ASP A 490 8.21 13.30 28.48
C ASP A 490 8.42 14.10 27.19
N LEU A 491 7.35 14.76 26.71
CA LEU A 491 7.38 15.47 25.42
C LEU A 491 8.33 16.67 25.40
N SER A 492 8.59 17.29 26.56
CA SER A 492 9.47 18.46 26.64
C SER A 492 10.95 18.09 26.53
N THR A 493 11.33 16.97 27.13
CA THR A 493 12.72 16.46 27.14
C THR A 493 12.95 15.37 26.09
N LYS A 494 11.87 14.76 25.57
CA LYS A 494 11.87 13.60 24.66
C LYS A 494 12.58 12.36 25.25
N VAL A 495 12.63 12.30 26.58
CA VAL A 495 13.22 11.18 27.32
C VAL A 495 12.13 10.15 27.63
N ILE A 496 12.40 8.91 27.29
CA ILE A 496 11.59 7.77 27.72
C ILE A 496 11.97 7.47 29.18
N ASP A 497 11.03 7.71 30.11
CA ASP A 497 11.22 7.49 31.54
C ASP A 497 10.75 6.11 32.00
N TRP A 498 10.03 5.40 31.16
CA TRP A 498 9.58 4.03 31.42
C TRP A 498 9.23 3.30 30.11
N ARG A 499 9.49 1.99 30.09
CA ARG A 499 9.04 1.07 29.04
C ARG A 499 8.94 -0.36 29.58
N GLU A 500 8.00 -1.13 29.04
CA GLU A 500 7.83 -2.54 29.45
C GLU A 500 6.97 -3.34 28.44
N ALA A 501 7.28 -4.62 28.26
CA ALA A 501 6.45 -5.61 27.57
C ALA A 501 5.43 -6.20 28.55
N LEU A 502 4.33 -5.49 28.79
CA LEU A 502 3.34 -5.85 29.81
C LEU A 502 2.50 -7.07 29.44
N LEU A 503 2.22 -7.29 28.18
CA LEU A 503 1.34 -8.35 27.70
C LEU A 503 2.16 -9.44 27.00
N GLN A 504 2.20 -10.61 27.62
CA GLN A 504 3.07 -11.72 27.17
C GLN A 504 2.81 -12.08 25.69
N GLY A 505 3.88 -12.09 24.88
CA GLY A 505 3.87 -12.52 23.49
C GLY A 505 3.18 -11.53 22.52
N GLY A 506 2.73 -10.36 23.00
CA GLY A 506 2.11 -9.33 22.17
C GLY A 506 3.06 -8.84 21.07
N GLN A 507 2.54 -8.72 19.86
CA GLN A 507 3.32 -8.30 18.70
C GLN A 507 3.03 -6.85 18.29
N SER A 508 1.85 -6.33 18.66
CA SER A 508 1.47 -4.96 18.31
C SER A 508 0.43 -4.42 19.30
N TYR A 509 0.69 -3.25 19.87
CA TYR A 509 -0.34 -2.46 20.55
C TYR A 509 -1.15 -1.71 19.49
N THR A 510 -2.22 -2.32 19.04
CA THR A 510 -2.96 -1.93 17.83
C THR A 510 -3.64 -0.59 17.94
N ASP A 511 -4.18 -0.27 19.12
CA ASP A 511 -4.78 1.04 19.41
C ASP A 511 -4.77 1.35 20.90
N LEU A 512 -4.77 2.64 21.23
CA LEU A 512 -4.81 3.18 22.60
C LEU A 512 -5.84 4.31 22.70
N CYS A 513 -6.51 4.41 23.84
CA CYS A 513 -7.44 5.49 24.16
C CYS A 513 -7.32 5.89 25.63
N VAL A 514 -7.36 7.18 25.93
CA VAL A 514 -7.39 7.68 27.31
C VAL A 514 -8.82 7.99 27.71
N GLY A 515 -9.28 7.40 28.84
CA GLY A 515 -10.56 7.71 29.41
C GLY A 515 -10.56 8.95 30.32
N GLU A 516 -11.74 9.36 30.79
CA GLU A 516 -11.89 10.51 31.70
C GLU A 516 -11.15 10.32 33.03
N SER A 517 -11.03 9.09 33.50
CA SER A 517 -10.29 8.73 34.73
C SER A 517 -8.75 8.89 34.56
N GLY A 518 -8.25 9.08 33.36
CA GLY A 518 -6.83 9.05 33.02
C GLY A 518 -6.24 7.65 32.88
N LEU A 519 -7.06 6.60 32.99
CA LEU A 519 -6.70 5.25 32.62
C LEU A 519 -6.58 5.14 31.10
N VAL A 520 -5.76 4.21 30.64
CA VAL A 520 -5.58 3.93 29.21
C VAL A 520 -6.20 2.59 28.87
N TYR A 521 -7.06 2.60 27.88
CA TYR A 521 -7.66 1.42 27.27
C TYR A 521 -6.92 1.10 25.98
N GLY A 522 -6.70 -0.18 25.70
CA GLY A 522 -5.98 -0.56 24.50
C GLY A 522 -6.26 -1.97 24.02
N PHE A 523 -5.77 -2.25 22.82
CA PHE A 523 -5.80 -3.58 22.23
C PHE A 523 -4.40 -4.04 21.84
N VAL A 524 -4.13 -5.33 22.08
CA VAL A 524 -2.95 -6.02 21.58
C VAL A 524 -3.38 -7.05 20.55
N ASP A 525 -2.70 -7.05 19.40
CA ASP A 525 -2.92 -7.99 18.31
C ASP A 525 -4.39 -8.06 17.86
N ARG A 526 -5.15 -6.92 18.00
CA ARG A 526 -6.57 -6.78 17.67
C ARG A 526 -7.53 -7.63 18.52
N ALA A 527 -7.02 -8.49 19.38
CA ALA A 527 -7.76 -9.56 20.04
C ALA A 527 -7.83 -9.42 21.56
N ARG A 528 -6.84 -8.79 22.17
CA ARG A 528 -6.74 -8.69 23.63
C ARG A 528 -6.96 -7.24 24.09
N PHE A 529 -8.08 -7.01 24.76
CA PHE A 529 -8.37 -5.74 25.42
C PHE A 529 -7.62 -5.65 26.75
N PHE A 530 -7.11 -4.48 27.09
CA PHE A 530 -6.49 -4.23 28.40
C PHE A 530 -6.80 -2.83 28.92
N VAL A 531 -6.72 -2.70 30.25
CA VAL A 531 -6.81 -1.44 30.98
C VAL A 531 -5.47 -1.21 31.69
N PHE A 532 -4.86 -0.06 31.43
CA PHE A 532 -3.55 0.31 31.98
C PHE A 532 -3.61 1.57 32.84
N ASP A 533 -3.02 1.52 34.03
CA ASP A 533 -2.80 2.68 34.88
C ASP A 533 -1.42 3.30 34.59
N PRO A 534 -1.36 4.49 33.94
CA PRO A 534 -0.09 5.11 33.61
C PRO A 534 0.68 5.66 34.82
N ASN A 535 0.03 5.87 35.97
CA ASN A 535 0.67 6.30 37.22
C ASN A 535 1.32 5.14 37.94
N GLU A 536 0.60 4.02 38.07
CA GLU A 536 1.08 2.79 38.71
C GLU A 536 1.95 1.94 37.75
N LYS A 537 1.92 2.26 36.44
CA LYS A 537 2.65 1.55 35.37
C LYS A 537 2.33 0.05 35.34
N ARG A 538 1.05 -0.29 35.43
CA ARG A 538 0.58 -1.68 35.46
C ARG A 538 -0.73 -1.86 34.72
N VAL A 539 -0.92 -3.06 34.19
CA VAL A 539 -2.22 -3.51 33.67
C VAL A 539 -3.13 -3.83 34.86
N ILE A 540 -4.32 -3.21 34.86
CA ILE A 540 -5.38 -3.43 35.84
C ILE A 540 -6.24 -4.62 35.44
N GLN A 541 -6.57 -4.72 34.16
CA GLN A 541 -7.43 -5.74 33.58
C GLN A 541 -6.93 -6.14 32.20
N GLU A 542 -7.05 -7.43 31.88
CA GLU A 542 -6.85 -8.00 30.55
C GLU A 542 -8.01 -8.93 30.22
N MET A 543 -8.50 -8.90 28.98
CA MET A 543 -9.58 -9.74 28.50
C MET A 543 -9.30 -10.19 27.06
N ASP A 544 -9.51 -11.48 26.79
CA ASP A 544 -9.61 -12.00 25.43
C ASP A 544 -10.94 -11.55 24.83
N SER A 545 -10.89 -10.50 24.00
CA SER A 545 -12.05 -9.88 23.37
C SER A 545 -12.46 -10.58 22.06
N GLU A 546 -11.54 -11.26 21.40
CA GLU A 546 -11.82 -11.95 20.14
C GLU A 546 -12.92 -13.00 20.31
N LYS A 547 -12.88 -13.74 21.41
CA LYS A 547 -13.87 -14.77 21.71
C LYS A 547 -15.28 -14.24 21.94
N ALA A 548 -15.40 -13.01 22.50
CA ALA A 548 -16.67 -12.41 22.84
C ALA A 548 -17.24 -11.56 21.70
N TYR A 549 -16.38 -10.81 20.99
CA TYR A 549 -16.77 -9.77 20.04
C TYR A 549 -16.15 -9.93 18.65
N GLY A 550 -15.20 -10.86 18.46
CA GLY A 550 -14.37 -10.95 17.27
C GLY A 550 -13.18 -10.00 17.31
N LEU A 551 -12.45 -9.90 16.20
CA LEU A 551 -11.32 -9.00 16.05
C LEU A 551 -11.79 -7.55 15.97
N THR A 552 -10.98 -6.63 16.44
CA THR A 552 -11.21 -5.19 16.24
C THR A 552 -10.98 -4.79 14.78
N ALA A 553 -11.60 -3.69 14.36
CA ALA A 553 -11.32 -3.06 13.08
C ALA A 553 -9.82 -2.76 12.91
N PHE A 554 -9.29 -2.92 11.70
CA PHE A 554 -7.89 -2.67 11.42
C PHE A 554 -7.64 -2.33 9.95
N GLN A 555 -7.03 -1.18 9.71
CA GLN A 555 -6.56 -0.75 8.41
C GLN A 555 -5.19 -0.05 8.54
N GLN A 556 -4.15 -0.84 8.82
CA GLN A 556 -2.76 -0.37 8.94
C GLN A 556 -2.51 0.63 10.08
N GLY A 557 -3.28 0.58 11.17
CA GLY A 557 -3.05 1.43 12.32
C GLY A 557 -4.24 1.56 13.25
N PRO A 558 -4.11 2.41 14.30
CA PRO A 558 -5.14 2.61 15.31
C PRO A 558 -6.36 3.31 14.72
N ARG A 559 -7.50 2.67 14.77
CA ARG A 559 -8.81 3.18 14.29
C ARG A 559 -9.94 2.37 14.89
N VAL A 560 -9.76 2.01 16.15
CA VAL A 560 -10.68 1.15 16.90
C VAL A 560 -11.55 1.95 17.84
N PHE A 561 -10.92 2.87 18.60
CA PHE A 561 -11.64 3.69 19.55
C PHE A 561 -12.21 4.95 18.91
N VAL A 562 -13.48 5.25 19.21
CA VAL A 562 -14.14 6.49 18.82
C VAL A 562 -14.74 7.12 20.07
N VAL A 563 -14.22 8.29 20.44
CA VAL A 563 -14.70 9.03 21.60
C VAL A 563 -15.79 10.00 21.17
N ALA A 564 -17.00 9.81 21.70
CA ALA A 564 -18.12 10.70 21.43
C ALA A 564 -17.99 12.03 22.18
N PRO A 565 -18.70 13.10 21.76
CA PRO A 565 -18.60 14.43 22.39
C PRO A 565 -18.96 14.50 23.88
N ARG A 566 -19.67 13.50 24.41
CA ARG A 566 -20.04 13.42 25.84
C ARG A 566 -19.06 12.59 26.68
N GLY A 567 -18.00 12.06 26.04
CA GLY A 567 -16.98 11.23 26.67
C GLY A 567 -17.17 9.72 26.51
N GLU A 568 -18.31 9.26 25.95
CA GLU A 568 -18.51 7.83 25.74
C GLU A 568 -17.45 7.26 24.77
N ILE A 569 -16.87 6.11 25.12
CA ILE A 569 -15.85 5.44 24.33
C ILE A 569 -16.51 4.25 23.60
N TYR A 570 -16.61 4.37 22.28
CA TYR A 570 -17.04 3.29 21.41
C TYR A 570 -15.86 2.52 20.88
N ILE A 571 -16.06 1.21 20.71
CA ILE A 571 -15.04 0.25 20.22
C ILE A 571 -15.57 -0.39 18.94
N LEU A 572 -14.80 -0.29 17.87
CA LEU A 572 -15.14 -0.88 16.58
C LEU A 572 -14.54 -2.29 16.44
N PHE A 573 -15.40 -3.29 16.47
CA PHE A 573 -15.09 -4.66 16.06
C PHE A 573 -15.46 -4.86 14.59
N GLU A 574 -14.88 -5.85 13.92
CA GLU A 574 -15.20 -6.15 12.51
C GLU A 574 -16.70 -6.31 12.27
N ARG A 575 -17.46 -6.81 13.26
CA ARG A 575 -18.88 -7.13 13.11
C ARG A 575 -19.81 -6.39 14.07
N GLY A 576 -19.31 -5.38 14.77
CA GLY A 576 -20.17 -4.65 15.72
C GLY A 576 -19.50 -3.50 16.39
N ILE A 577 -20.29 -2.76 17.15
CA ILE A 577 -19.89 -1.58 17.91
C ILE A 577 -20.10 -1.89 19.39
N GLY A 578 -19.03 -1.83 20.16
CA GLY A 578 -19.05 -1.93 21.61
C GLY A 578 -19.08 -0.54 22.27
N LEU A 579 -19.66 -0.47 23.46
CA LEU A 579 -19.58 0.69 24.36
C LEU A 579 -18.83 0.27 25.61
N LEU A 580 -17.79 1.01 25.96
CA LEU A 580 -16.99 0.76 27.16
C LEU A 580 -17.62 1.42 28.39
N ASP A 581 -17.85 0.66 29.44
CA ASP A 581 -18.14 1.18 30.78
C ASP A 581 -16.82 1.39 31.54
N GLU A 582 -16.42 2.67 31.71
CA GLU A 582 -15.18 3.00 32.40
C GLU A 582 -15.19 2.63 33.91
N GLY A 583 -16.37 2.40 34.50
CA GLY A 583 -16.52 2.04 35.92
C GLY A 583 -16.27 0.55 36.18
N SER A 584 -16.73 -0.32 35.31
CA SER A 584 -16.60 -1.78 35.41
C SER A 584 -15.54 -2.36 34.47
N PHE A 585 -15.10 -1.60 33.47
CA PHE A 585 -14.24 -2.01 32.36
C PHE A 585 -14.87 -3.10 31.48
N GLU A 586 -16.19 -3.23 31.52
CA GLU A 586 -16.93 -4.14 30.66
C GLU A 586 -17.24 -3.47 29.31
N ILE A 587 -17.39 -4.29 28.28
CA ILE A 587 -17.75 -3.83 26.94
C ILE A 587 -19.13 -4.38 26.62
N ASP A 588 -20.10 -3.49 26.41
CA ASP A 588 -21.43 -3.84 25.95
C ASP A 588 -21.50 -3.77 24.43
N LEU A 589 -21.86 -4.86 23.74
CA LEU A 589 -22.11 -4.83 22.30
C LEU A 589 -23.44 -4.10 22.04
N VAL A 590 -23.36 -2.85 21.62
CA VAL A 590 -24.53 -1.96 21.45
C VAL A 590 -25.14 -2.04 20.06
N ALA A 591 -24.39 -2.50 19.06
CA ALA A 591 -24.90 -2.73 17.71
C ALA A 591 -24.13 -3.84 16.97
N GLU A 592 -24.86 -4.71 16.27
CA GLU A 592 -24.29 -5.62 15.27
C GLU A 592 -24.28 -4.94 13.91
N SER A 593 -23.11 -4.88 13.26
CA SER A 593 -22.95 -4.20 11.98
C SER A 593 -23.42 -5.10 10.82
N PRO A 594 -24.20 -4.56 9.86
CA PRO A 594 -24.60 -5.28 8.67
C PRO A 594 -23.44 -5.50 7.66
N VAL A 595 -22.32 -4.83 7.86
CA VAL A 595 -21.12 -4.92 7.02
C VAL A 595 -19.89 -5.08 7.91
N GLU A 596 -18.81 -5.61 7.36
CA GLU A 596 -17.54 -5.65 8.08
C GLU A 596 -16.97 -4.22 8.27
N ILE A 597 -16.70 -3.84 9.50
CA ILE A 597 -16.06 -2.56 9.83
C ILE A 597 -14.56 -2.72 9.64
N SER A 598 -13.99 -2.00 8.69
CA SER A 598 -12.56 -2.06 8.39
C SER A 598 -11.76 -0.94 9.06
N ASN A 599 -12.39 0.21 9.34
CA ASN A 599 -11.67 1.39 9.82
C ASN A 599 -12.65 2.36 10.51
N GLY A 600 -12.27 2.84 11.69
CA GLY A 600 -12.96 3.95 12.35
C GLY A 600 -12.25 5.27 12.10
N GLY A 601 -12.63 6.30 12.67
CA GLY A 601 -13.86 6.98 12.50
C GLY A 601 -13.96 8.15 13.46
N ASP A 602 -15.04 8.81 13.36
CA ASP A 602 -15.34 10.02 14.16
C ASP A 602 -16.86 10.17 14.34
N VAL A 603 -17.26 11.07 15.23
CA VAL A 603 -18.66 11.38 15.48
C VAL A 603 -19.03 12.74 14.90
N LEU A 604 -20.10 12.78 14.12
CA LEU A 604 -20.68 14.00 13.56
C LEU A 604 -22.21 13.91 13.58
N GLU A 605 -22.87 14.98 14.05
CA GLU A 605 -24.35 15.12 14.06
C GLU A 605 -25.08 13.91 14.69
N GLY A 606 -24.57 13.36 15.79
CA GLY A 606 -25.17 12.23 16.50
C GLY A 606 -24.99 10.88 15.78
N ARG A 607 -24.08 10.79 14.84
CA ARG A 607 -23.75 9.54 14.14
C ARG A 607 -22.26 9.24 14.26
N LEU A 608 -21.93 7.96 14.48
CA LEU A 608 -20.58 7.45 14.44
C LEU A 608 -20.29 6.98 13.01
N TYR A 609 -19.32 7.62 12.35
CA TYR A 609 -18.88 7.29 11.00
C TYR A 609 -17.74 6.30 11.03
N PHE A 610 -17.79 5.34 10.10
CA PHE A 610 -16.78 4.29 9.92
C PHE A 610 -16.72 3.87 8.46
N THR A 611 -15.78 3.02 8.10
CA THR A 611 -15.66 2.51 6.74
C THR A 611 -15.79 1.00 6.68
N SER A 612 -16.34 0.52 5.58
CA SER A 612 -16.25 -0.87 5.16
C SER A 612 -15.63 -0.88 3.78
N THR A 613 -14.39 -1.35 3.69
CA THR A 613 -13.61 -1.35 2.45
C THR A 613 -13.58 0.02 1.75
N SER A 614 -14.28 0.17 0.63
CA SER A 614 -14.36 1.42 -0.17
C SER A 614 -15.54 2.32 0.20
N GLY A 615 -16.43 1.85 1.07
CA GLY A 615 -17.68 2.51 1.45
C GLY A 615 -17.58 3.31 2.75
N LEU A 616 -18.25 4.47 2.78
CA LEU A 616 -18.47 5.25 4.00
C LEU A 616 -19.83 4.89 4.59
N TYR A 617 -19.82 4.55 5.86
CA TYR A 617 -20.99 4.17 6.64
C TYR A 617 -21.12 5.02 7.90
N SER A 618 -22.30 5.00 8.51
CA SER A 618 -22.49 5.54 9.86
C SER A 618 -23.51 4.72 10.63
N TRP A 619 -23.44 4.84 11.93
CA TRP A 619 -24.41 4.32 12.89
C TRP A 619 -24.95 5.46 13.78
N GLU A 620 -26.27 5.48 14.03
CA GLU A 620 -26.92 6.49 14.84
C GLU A 620 -26.66 6.22 16.32
N LEU A 621 -26.11 7.21 17.03
CA LEU A 621 -25.86 7.11 18.46
C LEU A 621 -27.17 7.14 19.25
N PRO A 622 -27.27 6.39 20.37
CA PRO A 622 -28.45 6.33 21.21
C PRO A 622 -28.86 7.67 21.82
#